data_a64373295590552a58dcf6659828962a
#
_entry.id   a64373295590552a58dcf6659828962a
#
_cell.length_a   1.000
_cell.length_b   1.000
_cell.length_c   1.000
_cell.angle_alpha   90.00
_cell.angle_beta   90.00
_cell.angle_gamma   90.00
#
_symmetry.space_group_name_H-M   'P 1'
#
loop_
_entity.id
_entity.type
_entity.pdbx_description
1 polymer ?
#
loop_
_entity_poly.entity_id
_entity_poly.type
_entity_poly.pdbx_seq_one_letter_code
_entity_poly.pdbx_strand_id
1 'polypeptide(L)'
;MRDQYAGDVSDVLKFAFLRALAGKDRTLGIAWYYAPGDDGRSDGRHLEWRDETAWRVLDEELHTGLAALPERSVAALERAMIWPEAALFHREPMPPRAGRSAWGIRKRSALDSADIVFLDPENGIGEETEKHATFSEIRLLRKPGRAIVFITFPGRSMKHDALLQQLHERLAVETDAENIITLRTNVSVPAAERPRSYVQRQRWFTFIDPDAELIARARAFASNLTCIPRVRAVLDGIA
;
A
#
# COMPACT_ATOMS: atom_id res chain seq x y z
N MET A 1 -3.78 9.42 -1.38
CA MET A 1 -2.67 9.80 -0.49
C MET A 1 -2.60 11.32 -0.34
N ARG A 2 -2.45 11.87 0.87
CA ARG A 2 -2.22 13.29 1.16
C ARG A 2 -0.88 13.46 1.85
N ASP A 3 -0.32 14.67 1.78
CA ASP A 3 0.99 14.96 2.38
C ASP A 3 1.00 14.74 3.91
N GLN A 4 -0.11 15.04 4.59
CA GLN A 4 -0.25 14.82 6.04
C GLN A 4 -0.07 13.36 6.49
N TYR A 5 -0.26 12.39 5.60
CA TYR A 5 -0.10 10.96 5.91
C TYR A 5 1.33 10.45 5.67
N ALA A 6 2.19 11.24 5.00
CA ALA A 6 3.55 10.84 4.68
C ALA A 6 4.36 10.51 5.93
N GLY A 7 5.01 9.33 5.94
CA GLY A 7 5.86 8.87 7.02
C GLY A 7 5.14 8.38 8.28
N ASP A 8 3.85 8.04 8.18
CA ASP A 8 3.15 7.38 9.29
C ASP A 8 3.45 5.86 9.31
N VAL A 9 3.00 5.15 10.35
CA VAL A 9 3.23 3.71 10.49
C VAL A 9 2.73 2.89 9.31
N SER A 10 1.72 3.37 8.57
CA SER A 10 1.26 2.72 7.34
C SER A 10 2.31 2.74 6.25
N ASP A 11 3.08 3.82 6.15
CA ASP A 11 4.16 3.95 5.16
C ASP A 11 5.33 3.03 5.48
N VAL A 12 5.68 2.85 6.75
CA VAL A 12 6.68 1.86 7.16
C VAL A 12 6.29 0.47 6.67
N LEU A 13 5.05 0.06 6.93
CA LEU A 13 4.54 -1.24 6.48
C LEU A 13 4.49 -1.35 4.95
N LYS A 14 3.93 -0.33 4.28
CA LYS A 14 3.82 -0.30 2.81
C LYS A 14 5.17 -0.44 2.16
N PHE A 15 6.10 0.42 2.53
CA PHE A 15 7.37 0.50 1.82
C PHE A 15 8.30 -0.65 2.17
N ALA A 16 8.31 -1.13 3.42
CA ALA A 16 9.04 -2.35 3.76
C ALA A 16 8.52 -3.55 2.95
N PHE A 17 7.20 -3.65 2.82
CA PHE A 17 6.58 -4.69 2.02
C PHE A 17 6.94 -4.60 0.54
N LEU A 18 6.80 -3.42 -0.06
CA LEU A 18 7.13 -3.19 -1.47
C LEU A 18 8.61 -3.42 -1.77
N ARG A 19 9.50 -3.00 -0.89
CA ARG A 19 10.94 -3.27 -1.02
C ARG A 19 11.24 -4.76 -0.91
N ALA A 20 10.60 -5.47 0.02
CA ALA A 20 10.72 -6.92 0.14
C ALA A 20 10.23 -7.65 -1.11
N LEU A 21 9.14 -7.17 -1.73
CA LEU A 21 8.63 -7.73 -3.00
C LEU A 21 9.57 -7.45 -4.18
N ALA A 22 10.01 -6.20 -4.31
CA ALA A 22 10.86 -5.80 -5.43
C ALA A 22 12.24 -6.49 -5.38
N GLY A 23 12.80 -6.66 -4.17
CA GLY A 23 14.16 -7.17 -4.06
C GLY A 23 15.15 -6.28 -4.80
N LYS A 24 16.11 -6.92 -5.51
CA LYS A 24 17.10 -6.23 -6.36
C LYS A 24 16.83 -6.39 -7.86
N ASP A 25 15.82 -7.14 -8.21
CA ASP A 25 15.60 -7.66 -9.57
C ASP A 25 14.29 -7.18 -10.20
N ARG A 26 13.42 -6.49 -9.45
CA ARG A 26 12.12 -6.03 -9.94
C ARG A 26 11.98 -4.51 -9.87
N THR A 27 11.52 -3.92 -10.96
CA THR A 27 11.20 -2.48 -11.02
C THR A 27 9.87 -2.21 -10.33
N LEU A 28 9.89 -1.27 -9.38
CA LEU A 28 8.72 -0.86 -8.62
C LEU A 28 8.11 0.43 -9.19
N GLY A 29 6.82 0.42 -9.47
CA GLY A 29 6.05 1.60 -9.84
C GLY A 29 5.03 1.97 -8.76
N ILE A 30 4.99 3.24 -8.34
CA ILE A 30 4.08 3.75 -7.32
C ILE A 30 3.08 4.71 -7.95
N ALA A 31 1.81 4.39 -7.88
CA ALA A 31 0.71 5.27 -8.26
C ALA A 31 0.10 5.91 -7.00
N TRP A 32 0.47 7.15 -6.75
CA TRP A 32 -0.16 7.94 -5.70
C TRP A 32 -1.55 8.41 -6.18
N TYR A 33 -2.58 8.07 -5.42
CA TYR A 33 -3.89 8.70 -5.57
C TYR A 33 -3.83 10.03 -4.81
N TYR A 34 -3.03 10.93 -5.36
CA TYR A 34 -2.63 12.16 -4.68
C TYR A 34 -3.74 13.18 -4.64
N ALA A 35 -4.07 13.63 -3.43
CA ALA A 35 -4.96 14.76 -3.21
C ALA A 35 -4.16 15.85 -2.49
N PRO A 36 -3.83 16.96 -3.17
CA PRO A 36 -3.06 18.05 -2.55
C PRO A 36 -3.83 18.71 -1.42
N GLY A 37 -3.08 19.31 -0.50
CA GLY A 37 -3.63 20.02 0.65
C GLY A 37 -3.87 19.13 1.88
N ASP A 38 -4.16 19.79 3.00
CA ASP A 38 -4.54 19.18 4.27
C ASP A 38 -6.06 19.20 4.40
N ASP A 39 -6.68 18.12 4.84
CA ASP A 39 -8.13 18.05 5.09
C ASP A 39 -8.52 18.40 6.53
N GLY A 40 -7.57 18.87 7.34
CA GLY A 40 -7.77 19.30 8.74
C GLY A 40 -7.96 18.15 9.73
N ARG A 41 -7.86 16.90 9.30
CA ARG A 41 -8.01 15.73 10.18
C ARG A 41 -6.74 15.46 10.97
N SER A 42 -6.90 14.89 12.16
CA SER A 42 -5.78 14.53 13.04
C SER A 42 -5.19 13.12 12.76
N ASP A 43 -5.77 12.36 11.85
CA ASP A 43 -5.28 11.03 11.49
C ASP A 43 -3.96 11.10 10.66
N GLY A 44 -3.25 9.97 10.55
CA GLY A 44 -1.95 9.89 9.87
C GLY A 44 -0.78 10.43 10.70
N ARG A 45 -0.91 10.48 12.03
CA ARG A 45 0.13 10.97 12.94
C ARG A 45 0.74 9.91 13.85
N HIS A 46 0.64 8.64 13.45
CA HIS A 46 1.23 7.53 14.21
C HIS A 46 2.73 7.42 13.87
N LEU A 47 3.54 8.21 14.59
CA LEU A 47 4.98 8.35 14.36
C LEU A 47 5.84 7.64 15.43
N GLU A 48 5.21 6.97 16.38
CA GLU A 48 5.87 6.29 17.52
C GLU A 48 6.83 5.18 17.07
N TRP A 49 6.62 4.64 15.87
CA TRP A 49 7.50 3.65 15.25
C TRP A 49 8.95 4.15 15.10
N ARG A 50 9.17 5.47 15.03
CA ARG A 50 10.50 6.08 14.88
C ARG A 50 11.42 5.75 16.04
N ASP A 51 10.85 5.69 17.24
CA ASP A 51 11.55 5.42 18.49
C ASP A 51 11.52 3.94 18.88
N GLU A 52 10.72 3.12 18.19
CA GLU A 52 10.58 1.69 18.45
C GLU A 52 11.55 0.89 17.56
N THR A 53 12.67 0.43 18.15
CA THR A 53 13.71 -0.35 17.43
C THR A 53 13.19 -1.63 16.78
N ALA A 54 12.09 -2.19 17.28
CA ALA A 54 11.47 -3.39 16.72
C ALA A 54 11.07 -3.24 15.23
N TRP A 55 10.78 -2.03 14.75
CA TRP A 55 10.43 -1.80 13.36
C TRP A 55 11.63 -1.92 12.40
N ARG A 56 12.86 -1.78 12.90
CA ARG A 56 14.08 -1.93 12.10
C ARG A 56 14.27 -3.34 11.55
N VAL A 57 13.67 -4.34 12.19
CA VAL A 57 13.75 -5.74 11.74
C VAL A 57 13.14 -5.94 10.35
N LEU A 58 12.22 -5.09 9.92
CA LEU A 58 11.63 -5.17 8.58
C LEU A 58 12.61 -4.71 7.50
N ASP A 59 13.23 -3.56 7.73
CA ASP A 59 14.19 -2.94 6.81
C ASP A 59 14.85 -1.74 7.53
N GLU A 60 16.11 -1.88 7.92
CA GLU A 60 16.81 -0.86 8.69
C GLU A 60 17.11 0.40 7.87
N GLU A 61 17.42 0.25 6.57
CA GLU A 61 17.67 1.38 5.67
C GLU A 61 16.38 2.19 5.47
N LEU A 62 15.28 1.50 5.23
CA LEU A 62 13.97 2.13 5.13
C LEU A 62 13.60 2.88 6.41
N HIS A 63 13.75 2.22 7.56
CA HIS A 63 13.44 2.83 8.85
C HIS A 63 14.23 4.13 9.05
N THR A 64 15.53 4.09 8.78
CA THR A 64 16.42 5.25 8.89
C THR A 64 16.03 6.35 7.91
N GLY A 65 15.79 6.01 6.64
CA GLY A 65 15.41 6.95 5.60
C GLY A 65 14.07 7.64 5.86
N LEU A 66 13.05 6.89 6.33
CA LEU A 66 11.75 7.46 6.69
C LEU A 66 11.81 8.33 7.94
N ALA A 67 12.62 7.94 8.94
CA ALA A 67 12.80 8.77 10.15
C ALA A 67 13.50 10.09 9.85
N ALA A 68 14.37 10.11 8.83
CA ALA A 68 15.14 11.28 8.40
C ALA A 68 14.42 12.19 7.39
N LEU A 69 13.14 11.94 7.06
CA LEU A 69 12.40 12.79 6.13
C LEU A 69 12.41 14.25 6.59
N PRO A 70 12.83 15.20 5.72
CA PRO A 70 12.94 16.61 6.08
C PRO A 70 11.57 17.27 6.29
N GLU A 71 10.56 16.74 5.63
CA GLU A 71 9.18 17.20 5.70
C GLU A 71 8.22 16.03 5.46
N ARG A 72 6.99 16.16 5.91
CA ARG A 72 5.93 15.18 5.65
C ARG A 72 5.22 15.56 4.35
N SER A 73 5.71 15.03 3.23
CA SER A 73 5.08 15.20 1.93
C SER A 73 5.33 13.98 1.03
N VAL A 74 4.42 13.75 0.08
CA VAL A 74 4.59 12.70 -0.93
C VAL A 74 5.82 12.99 -1.78
N ALA A 75 6.10 14.27 -2.05
CA ALA A 75 7.30 14.67 -2.78
C ALA A 75 8.60 14.34 -2.01
N ALA A 76 8.62 14.49 -0.68
CA ALA A 76 9.76 14.09 0.15
C ALA A 76 9.93 12.57 0.15
N LEU A 77 8.84 11.80 0.21
CA LEU A 77 8.88 10.34 0.09
C LEU A 77 9.52 9.89 -1.23
N GLU A 78 9.13 10.49 -2.36
CA GLU A 78 9.70 10.14 -3.67
C GLU A 78 11.20 10.42 -3.77
N ARG A 79 11.68 11.50 -3.13
CA ARG A 79 13.11 11.86 -3.12
C ARG A 79 13.94 11.11 -2.09
N ALA A 80 13.29 10.44 -1.15
CA ALA A 80 14.00 9.73 -0.10
C ALA A 80 14.78 8.53 -0.66
N MET A 81 15.96 8.27 -0.08
CA MET A 81 16.82 7.13 -0.44
C MET A 81 16.30 5.81 0.16
N ILE A 82 15.01 5.55 -0.04
CA ILE A 82 14.30 4.37 0.46
C ILE A 82 13.80 3.45 -0.65
N TRP A 83 13.89 3.87 -1.88
CA TRP A 83 13.35 3.12 -3.01
C TRP A 83 14.41 2.24 -3.67
N PRO A 84 14.02 1.09 -4.25
CA PRO A 84 14.89 0.35 -5.16
C PRO A 84 15.37 1.23 -6.31
N GLU A 85 16.52 0.90 -6.87
CA GLU A 85 17.01 1.56 -8.07
C GLU A 85 15.95 1.51 -9.19
N ALA A 86 15.81 2.61 -9.93
CA ALA A 86 14.83 2.77 -11.00
C ALA A 86 13.34 2.70 -10.58
N ALA A 87 13.00 3.02 -9.33
CA ALA A 87 11.60 3.15 -8.94
C ALA A 87 10.90 4.26 -9.73
N LEU A 88 9.66 3.98 -10.17
CA LEU A 88 8.85 4.88 -10.97
C LEU A 88 7.71 5.45 -10.15
N PHE A 89 7.36 6.72 -10.39
CA PHE A 89 6.29 7.38 -9.65
C PHE A 89 5.29 8.04 -10.58
N HIS A 90 4.02 7.98 -10.19
CA HIS A 90 2.95 8.78 -10.77
C HIS A 90 2.24 9.54 -9.64
N ARG A 91 2.48 10.86 -9.55
CA ARG A 91 1.95 11.75 -8.51
C ARG A 91 1.07 12.87 -9.08
N GLU A 92 0.53 12.69 -10.25
CA GLU A 92 -0.43 13.65 -10.77
C GLU A 92 -1.65 13.72 -9.84
N PRO A 93 -2.11 14.92 -9.43
CA PRO A 93 -3.28 15.05 -8.58
C PRO A 93 -4.49 14.32 -9.16
N MET A 94 -5.27 13.71 -8.27
CA MET A 94 -6.50 13.04 -8.64
C MET A 94 -7.46 14.03 -9.30
N PRO A 95 -7.89 13.79 -10.54
CA PRO A 95 -8.81 14.67 -11.23
C PRO A 95 -10.25 14.42 -10.80
N PRO A 96 -11.17 15.37 -11.07
CA PRO A 96 -12.59 15.10 -11.08
C PRO A 96 -12.94 13.91 -12.02
N ARG A 97 -14.11 13.30 -11.80
CA ARG A 97 -14.56 12.10 -12.55
C ARG A 97 -14.38 12.20 -14.06
N ALA A 98 -14.72 13.33 -14.66
CA ALA A 98 -14.59 13.55 -16.11
C ALA A 98 -13.16 13.41 -16.65
N GLY A 99 -12.14 13.68 -15.82
CA GLY A 99 -10.71 13.55 -16.16
C GLY A 99 -10.09 12.19 -15.83
N ARG A 100 -10.83 11.30 -15.16
CA ARG A 100 -10.28 10.08 -14.56
C ARG A 100 -9.71 9.11 -15.59
N SER A 101 -10.38 8.92 -16.71
CA SER A 101 -9.92 8.02 -17.77
C SER A 101 -8.58 8.49 -18.36
N ALA A 102 -8.45 9.77 -18.71
CA ALA A 102 -7.22 10.34 -19.24
C ALA A 102 -6.06 10.27 -18.21
N TRP A 103 -6.37 10.54 -16.93
CA TRP A 103 -5.41 10.38 -15.84
C TRP A 103 -4.94 8.92 -15.70
N GLY A 104 -5.86 7.95 -15.82
CA GLY A 104 -5.54 6.52 -15.80
C GLY A 104 -4.59 6.11 -16.93
N ILE A 105 -4.77 6.66 -18.14
CA ILE A 105 -3.88 6.42 -19.29
C ILE A 105 -2.48 6.98 -19.01
N ARG A 106 -2.36 8.21 -18.49
CA ARG A 106 -1.06 8.80 -18.14
C ARG A 106 -0.36 8.02 -17.03
N LYS A 107 -1.11 7.58 -16.00
CA LYS A 107 -0.62 6.71 -14.94
C LYS A 107 -0.04 5.42 -15.53
N ARG A 108 -0.78 4.72 -16.41
CA ARG A 108 -0.31 3.53 -17.09
C ARG A 108 0.97 3.78 -17.86
N SER A 109 1.01 4.86 -18.63
CA SER A 109 2.21 5.23 -19.43
C SER A 109 3.43 5.50 -18.54
N ALA A 110 3.25 6.25 -17.44
CA ALA A 110 4.32 6.59 -16.51
C ALA A 110 4.90 5.35 -15.79
N LEU A 111 4.10 4.30 -15.62
CA LEU A 111 4.49 3.08 -14.90
C LEU A 111 4.65 1.87 -15.84
N ASP A 112 4.82 2.10 -17.15
CA ASP A 112 4.76 1.00 -18.11
C ASP A 112 5.92 0.01 -18.00
N SER A 113 7.10 0.43 -17.60
CA SER A 113 8.25 -0.48 -17.40
C SER A 113 8.30 -1.14 -16.02
N ALA A 114 7.34 -0.85 -15.11
CA ALA A 114 7.32 -1.48 -13.79
C ALA A 114 6.87 -2.95 -13.85
N ASP A 115 7.58 -3.82 -13.13
CA ASP A 115 7.22 -5.22 -12.90
C ASP A 115 6.17 -5.37 -11.80
N ILE A 116 6.24 -4.48 -10.81
CA ILE A 116 5.27 -4.38 -9.72
C ILE A 116 4.70 -2.98 -9.71
N VAL A 117 3.37 -2.84 -9.83
CA VAL A 117 2.69 -1.55 -9.69
C VAL A 117 1.90 -1.53 -8.40
N PHE A 118 2.22 -0.56 -7.54
CA PHE A 118 1.49 -0.32 -6.31
C PHE A 118 0.51 0.84 -6.45
N LEU A 119 -0.74 0.64 -6.05
CA LEU A 119 -1.77 1.67 -5.98
C LEU A 119 -1.98 2.08 -4.52
N ASP A 120 -1.85 3.38 -4.24
CA ASP A 120 -2.00 3.96 -2.90
C ASP A 120 -3.24 4.88 -2.79
N PRO A 121 -4.46 4.33 -2.92
CA PRO A 121 -5.67 5.09 -2.68
C PRO A 121 -5.89 5.35 -1.18
N GLU A 122 -6.66 6.39 -0.85
CA GLU A 122 -6.97 6.75 0.54
C GLU A 122 -7.85 5.69 1.24
N ASN A 123 -8.79 5.07 0.51
CA ASN A 123 -9.75 4.11 1.08
C ASN A 123 -9.66 2.68 0.50
N GLY A 124 -8.74 2.41 -0.43
CA GLY A 124 -8.63 1.13 -1.11
C GLY A 124 -9.36 1.10 -2.45
N ILE A 125 -9.95 -0.06 -2.81
CA ILE A 125 -10.67 -0.24 -4.07
C ILE A 125 -12.18 -0.07 -3.86
N GLY A 126 -12.86 0.53 -4.82
CA GLY A 126 -14.30 0.75 -4.71
C GLY A 126 -14.90 1.55 -5.87
N GLU A 127 -16.01 2.23 -5.59
CA GLU A 127 -16.65 3.13 -6.52
C GLU A 127 -15.72 4.27 -6.96
N GLU A 128 -15.95 4.79 -8.16
CA GLU A 128 -15.15 5.87 -8.74
C GLU A 128 -15.31 7.17 -7.94
N THR A 129 -14.46 7.36 -6.97
CA THR A 129 -14.32 8.59 -6.18
C THR A 129 -12.86 9.01 -6.13
N GLU A 130 -12.56 10.21 -5.68
CA GLU A 130 -11.19 10.69 -5.50
C GLU A 130 -10.37 9.87 -4.48
N LYS A 131 -11.04 9.04 -3.66
CA LYS A 131 -10.42 8.29 -2.56
C LYS A 131 -10.18 6.82 -2.88
N HIS A 132 -10.73 6.30 -3.98
CA HIS A 132 -10.66 4.89 -4.32
C HIS A 132 -9.92 4.64 -5.64
N ALA A 133 -9.20 3.54 -5.69
CA ALA A 133 -8.86 2.89 -6.94
C ALA A 133 -10.08 2.14 -7.48
N THR A 134 -10.16 1.93 -8.80
CA THR A 134 -11.27 1.23 -9.43
C THR A 134 -10.80 -0.07 -10.10
N PHE A 135 -11.70 -1.03 -10.28
CA PHE A 135 -11.41 -2.27 -10.99
C PHE A 135 -10.99 -2.00 -12.45
N SER A 136 -11.59 -1.00 -13.10
CA SER A 136 -11.20 -0.59 -14.46
C SER A 136 -9.77 -0.08 -14.54
N GLU A 137 -9.28 0.61 -13.52
CA GLU A 137 -7.88 1.06 -13.46
C GLU A 137 -6.91 -0.11 -13.24
N ILE A 138 -7.29 -1.11 -12.45
CA ILE A 138 -6.53 -2.34 -12.29
C ILE A 138 -6.45 -3.07 -13.63
N ARG A 139 -7.60 -3.28 -14.30
CA ARG A 139 -7.64 -3.91 -15.63
C ARG A 139 -6.74 -3.18 -16.65
N LEU A 140 -6.76 -1.84 -16.63
CA LEU A 140 -5.92 -1.02 -17.51
C LEU A 140 -4.40 -1.23 -17.26
N LEU A 141 -4.01 -1.49 -16.02
CA LEU A 141 -2.61 -1.66 -15.63
C LEU A 141 -2.10 -3.09 -15.82
N ARG A 142 -2.99 -4.09 -15.88
CA ARG A 142 -2.58 -5.49 -16.05
C ARG A 142 -1.86 -5.71 -17.37
N LYS A 143 -0.79 -6.46 -17.32
CA LYS A 143 -0.07 -7.03 -18.47
C LYS A 143 0.69 -8.29 -18.04
N PRO A 144 1.03 -9.21 -18.97
CA PRO A 144 1.82 -10.39 -18.66
C PRO A 144 3.12 -10.04 -17.91
N GLY A 145 3.42 -10.79 -16.86
CA GLY A 145 4.64 -10.62 -16.05
C GLY A 145 4.62 -9.44 -15.07
N ARG A 146 3.52 -8.70 -14.97
CA ARG A 146 3.34 -7.61 -14.00
C ARG A 146 2.42 -8.02 -12.87
N ALA A 147 2.84 -7.81 -11.64
CA ALA A 147 1.95 -7.86 -10.48
C ALA A 147 1.39 -6.47 -10.16
N ILE A 148 0.12 -6.42 -9.76
CA ILE A 148 -0.48 -5.19 -9.23
C ILE A 148 -0.76 -5.42 -7.75
N VAL A 149 -0.32 -4.48 -6.93
CA VAL A 149 -0.55 -4.48 -5.49
C VAL A 149 -1.34 -3.22 -5.11
N PHE A 150 -2.30 -3.33 -4.24
CA PHE A 150 -2.98 -2.16 -3.71
C PHE A 150 -3.26 -2.31 -2.21
N ILE A 151 -3.36 -1.18 -1.54
CA ILE A 151 -3.72 -1.14 -0.12
C ILE A 151 -5.22 -0.92 0.04
N THR A 152 -5.83 -1.60 1.04
CA THR A 152 -7.20 -1.39 1.49
C THR A 152 -7.22 -1.20 3.00
N PHE A 153 -8.08 -0.29 3.45
CA PHE A 153 -8.36 -0.05 4.86
C PHE A 153 -9.77 -0.58 5.16
N PRO A 154 -9.90 -1.85 5.62
CA PRO A 154 -11.20 -2.47 5.79
C PRO A 154 -12.03 -1.76 6.85
N GLY A 155 -13.29 -1.50 6.54
CA GLY A 155 -14.26 -0.94 7.46
C GLY A 155 -14.68 -1.93 8.54
N ARG A 156 -15.49 -1.47 9.51
CA ARG A 156 -15.99 -2.28 10.62
C ARG A 156 -17.42 -2.80 10.41
N SER A 157 -18.02 -2.50 9.27
CA SER A 157 -19.44 -2.81 8.98
C SER A 157 -19.70 -4.27 8.65
N MET A 158 -18.67 -5.03 8.29
CA MET A 158 -18.77 -6.44 7.89
C MET A 158 -17.66 -7.25 8.55
N LYS A 159 -17.89 -8.56 8.72
CA LYS A 159 -16.81 -9.49 9.13
C LYS A 159 -15.71 -9.49 8.09
N HIS A 160 -14.46 -9.40 8.51
CA HIS A 160 -13.32 -9.23 7.61
C HIS A 160 -13.15 -10.40 6.62
N ASP A 161 -13.45 -11.64 7.02
CA ASP A 161 -13.36 -12.78 6.10
C ASP A 161 -14.40 -12.70 4.98
N ALA A 162 -15.63 -12.29 5.29
CA ALA A 162 -16.67 -12.06 4.28
C ALA A 162 -16.32 -10.88 3.34
N LEU A 163 -15.74 -9.81 3.89
CA LEU A 163 -15.27 -8.68 3.09
C LEU A 163 -14.13 -9.09 2.15
N LEU A 164 -13.19 -9.91 2.64
CA LEU A 164 -12.09 -10.43 1.83
C LEU A 164 -12.59 -11.32 0.69
N GLN A 165 -13.48 -12.25 1.00
CA GLN A 165 -14.09 -13.11 0.00
C GLN A 165 -14.80 -12.29 -1.08
N GLN A 166 -15.64 -11.34 -0.69
CA GLN A 166 -16.32 -10.44 -1.63
C GLN A 166 -15.34 -9.63 -2.50
N LEU A 167 -14.23 -9.16 -1.91
CA LEU A 167 -13.20 -8.45 -2.65
C LEU A 167 -12.54 -9.34 -3.71
N HIS A 168 -12.15 -10.57 -3.35
CA HIS A 168 -11.53 -11.52 -4.27
C HIS A 168 -12.48 -11.92 -5.39
N GLU A 169 -13.75 -12.24 -5.09
CA GLU A 169 -14.76 -12.56 -6.09
C GLU A 169 -14.97 -11.41 -7.10
N ARG A 170 -15.07 -10.18 -6.59
CA ARG A 170 -15.21 -9.00 -7.47
C ARG A 170 -13.96 -8.76 -8.30
N LEU A 171 -12.78 -8.91 -7.74
CA LEU A 171 -11.52 -8.76 -8.50
C LEU A 171 -11.43 -9.79 -9.63
N ALA A 172 -11.72 -11.05 -9.35
CA ALA A 172 -11.71 -12.09 -10.37
C ALA A 172 -12.67 -11.76 -11.53
N VAL A 173 -13.90 -11.36 -11.21
CA VAL A 173 -14.94 -11.06 -12.21
C VAL A 173 -14.64 -9.76 -12.99
N GLU A 174 -14.27 -8.70 -12.27
CA GLU A 174 -14.17 -7.36 -12.87
C GLU A 174 -12.81 -7.07 -13.51
N THR A 175 -11.78 -7.86 -13.17
CA THR A 175 -10.43 -7.64 -13.72
C THR A 175 -9.89 -8.83 -14.51
N ASP A 176 -10.63 -9.93 -14.60
CA ASP A 176 -10.21 -11.20 -15.20
C ASP A 176 -8.93 -11.78 -14.55
N ALA A 177 -8.73 -11.50 -13.25
CA ALA A 177 -7.57 -11.99 -12.51
C ALA A 177 -7.77 -13.44 -12.08
N GLU A 178 -6.79 -14.30 -12.34
CA GLU A 178 -6.83 -15.71 -11.95
C GLU A 178 -6.14 -15.96 -10.61
N ASN A 179 -5.12 -15.17 -10.29
CA ASN A 179 -4.35 -15.33 -9.08
C ASN A 179 -4.45 -14.07 -8.20
N ILE A 180 -5.12 -14.20 -7.05
CA ILE A 180 -5.37 -13.09 -6.12
C ILE A 180 -4.99 -13.55 -4.73
N ILE A 181 -4.06 -12.85 -4.09
CA ILE A 181 -3.70 -13.08 -2.69
C ILE A 181 -3.79 -11.79 -1.89
N THR A 182 -3.99 -11.90 -0.59
CA THR A 182 -4.03 -10.72 0.29
C THR A 182 -3.20 -10.95 1.54
N LEU A 183 -2.26 -10.07 1.80
CA LEU A 183 -1.60 -9.95 3.10
C LEU A 183 -2.46 -9.03 3.98
N ARG A 184 -3.13 -9.60 4.97
CA ARG A 184 -3.84 -8.85 6.00
C ARG A 184 -2.89 -8.54 7.15
N THR A 185 -2.72 -7.27 7.48
CA THR A 185 -1.97 -6.84 8.65
C THR A 185 -2.87 -6.12 9.63
N ASN A 186 -2.58 -6.28 10.92
CA ASN A 186 -3.24 -5.57 11.99
C ASN A 186 -2.20 -5.02 12.96
N VAL A 187 -2.13 -3.70 13.07
CA VAL A 187 -1.19 -2.99 13.94
C VAL A 187 -1.94 -2.33 15.07
N SER A 188 -1.51 -2.56 16.30
CA SER A 188 -2.03 -1.85 17.46
C SER A 188 -1.22 -0.58 17.66
N VAL A 189 -1.83 0.58 17.46
CA VAL A 189 -1.22 1.89 17.67
C VAL A 189 -1.81 2.56 18.91
N PRO A 190 -1.04 3.44 19.61
CA PRO A 190 -1.57 4.20 20.75
C PRO A 190 -2.82 4.99 20.35
N ALA A 191 -3.80 5.04 21.24
CA ALA A 191 -4.99 5.87 21.05
C ALA A 191 -4.67 7.32 21.41
N ALA A 192 -4.93 8.26 20.48
CA ALA A 192 -4.59 9.68 20.65
C ALA A 192 -5.15 10.32 21.93
N GLU A 193 -6.35 9.89 22.37
CA GLU A 193 -7.06 10.51 23.49
C GLU A 193 -7.02 9.69 24.79
N ARG A 194 -6.41 8.50 24.78
CA ARG A 194 -6.41 7.60 25.95
C ARG A 194 -5.01 7.02 26.15
N PRO A 195 -4.17 7.64 26.99
CA PRO A 195 -2.87 7.10 27.35
C PRO A 195 -3.00 5.65 27.85
N ARG A 196 -2.12 4.76 27.37
CA ARG A 196 -2.09 3.31 27.65
C ARG A 196 -3.20 2.47 26.98
N SER A 197 -4.04 3.04 26.12
CA SER A 197 -4.95 2.27 25.28
C SER A 197 -4.43 2.21 23.85
N TYR A 198 -4.82 1.13 23.13
CA TYR A 198 -4.39 0.90 21.75
C TYR A 198 -5.61 0.73 20.86
N VAL A 199 -5.52 1.23 19.64
CA VAL A 199 -6.51 1.02 18.59
C VAL A 199 -5.91 0.13 17.50
N GLN A 200 -6.73 -0.78 17.00
CA GLN A 200 -6.35 -1.68 15.92
C GLN A 200 -6.46 -0.95 14.59
N ARG A 201 -5.41 -1.03 13.79
CA ARG A 201 -5.34 -0.46 12.45
C ARG A 201 -5.10 -1.58 11.45
N GLN A 202 -6.12 -1.93 10.70
CA GLN A 202 -6.05 -2.95 9.65
C GLN A 202 -5.53 -2.34 8.36
N ARG A 203 -4.62 -3.05 7.68
CA ARG A 203 -4.15 -2.74 6.33
C ARG A 203 -4.06 -4.04 5.57
N TRP A 204 -4.71 -4.09 4.43
CA TRP A 204 -4.68 -5.23 3.54
C TRP A 204 -3.93 -4.87 2.28
N PHE A 205 -2.97 -5.68 1.92
CA PHE A 205 -2.23 -5.57 0.66
C PHE A 205 -2.68 -6.70 -0.24
N THR A 206 -3.47 -6.37 -1.25
CA THR A 206 -3.97 -7.35 -2.20
C THR A 206 -3.14 -7.32 -3.47
N PHE A 207 -2.76 -8.49 -3.92
CA PHE A 207 -1.99 -8.72 -5.13
C PHE A 207 -2.88 -9.31 -6.20
N ILE A 208 -2.62 -8.89 -7.43
CA ILE A 208 -3.20 -9.45 -8.63
C ILE A 208 -2.05 -9.92 -9.51
N ASP A 209 -2.17 -11.14 -10.02
CA ASP A 209 -1.21 -11.83 -10.87
C ASP A 209 0.22 -11.94 -10.27
N PRO A 210 0.40 -12.22 -8.96
CA PRO A 210 1.71 -12.50 -8.43
C PRO A 210 2.24 -13.82 -8.98
N ASP A 211 3.51 -13.85 -9.34
CA ASP A 211 4.21 -15.11 -9.60
C ASP A 211 4.63 -15.83 -8.30
N ALA A 212 5.16 -17.04 -8.44
CA ALA A 212 5.55 -17.88 -7.31
C ALA A 212 6.62 -17.22 -6.42
N GLU A 213 7.52 -16.45 -7.01
CA GLU A 213 8.57 -15.74 -6.28
C GLU A 213 7.99 -14.61 -5.43
N LEU A 214 7.09 -13.79 -5.99
CA LEU A 214 6.41 -12.74 -5.25
C LEU A 214 5.58 -13.31 -4.09
N ILE A 215 4.93 -14.46 -4.29
CA ILE A 215 4.21 -15.17 -3.23
C ILE A 215 5.17 -15.61 -2.13
N ALA A 216 6.33 -16.16 -2.49
CA ALA A 216 7.34 -16.57 -1.51
C ALA A 216 7.89 -15.37 -0.71
N ARG A 217 8.20 -14.26 -1.39
CA ARG A 217 8.64 -13.00 -0.76
C ARG A 217 7.57 -12.43 0.20
N ALA A 218 6.30 -12.44 -0.22
CA ALA A 218 5.19 -12.00 0.63
C ALA A 218 5.03 -12.88 1.88
N ARG A 219 5.20 -14.19 1.74
CA ARG A 219 5.14 -15.15 2.86
C ARG A 219 6.29 -14.91 3.85
N ALA A 220 7.51 -14.72 3.35
CA ALA A 220 8.67 -14.40 4.19
C ALA A 220 8.47 -13.08 4.94
N PHE A 221 7.96 -12.05 4.26
CA PHE A 221 7.64 -10.76 4.89
C PHE A 221 6.56 -10.91 5.98
N ALA A 222 5.49 -11.66 5.71
CA ALA A 222 4.44 -11.93 6.70
C ALA A 222 4.99 -12.59 7.97
N SER A 223 5.93 -13.53 7.81
CA SER A 223 6.62 -14.17 8.94
C SER A 223 7.46 -13.18 9.74
N ASN A 224 8.20 -12.29 9.08
CA ASN A 224 9.00 -11.26 9.75
C ASN A 224 8.13 -10.27 10.52
N LEU A 225 6.94 -9.94 10.02
CA LEU A 225 6.00 -9.05 10.72
C LEU A 225 5.59 -9.59 12.10
N THR A 226 5.54 -10.91 12.27
CA THR A 226 5.18 -11.51 13.57
C THR A 226 6.23 -11.27 14.66
N CYS A 227 7.45 -10.87 14.29
CA CYS A 227 8.51 -10.51 15.23
C CYS A 227 8.29 -9.12 15.86
N ILE A 228 7.42 -8.28 15.28
CA ILE A 228 7.15 -6.94 15.79
C ILE A 228 6.03 -7.01 16.84
N PRO A 229 6.27 -6.49 18.05
CA PRO A 229 5.22 -6.45 19.07
C PRO A 229 3.95 -5.77 18.57
N ARG A 230 2.79 -6.35 18.89
CA ARG A 230 1.47 -5.78 18.54
C ARG A 230 1.16 -5.72 17.03
N VAL A 231 1.93 -6.43 16.20
CA VAL A 231 1.62 -6.65 14.79
C VAL A 231 1.17 -8.08 14.57
N ARG A 232 0.13 -8.26 13.77
CA ARG A 232 -0.35 -9.56 13.29
C ARG A 232 -0.42 -9.52 11.78
N ALA A 233 -0.07 -10.64 11.15
CA ALA A 233 -0.11 -10.79 9.71
C ALA A 233 -0.65 -12.17 9.32
N VAL A 234 -1.48 -12.21 8.28
CA VAL A 234 -2.02 -13.45 7.68
C VAL A 234 -1.99 -13.27 6.17
N LEU A 235 -1.51 -14.27 5.46
CA LEU A 235 -1.53 -14.31 4.00
C LEU A 235 -2.63 -15.27 3.52
N ASP A 236 -3.64 -14.74 2.83
CA ASP A 236 -4.83 -15.44 2.37
C ASP A 236 -4.84 -15.58 0.84
N GLY A 237 -5.61 -16.55 0.31
CA GLY A 237 -5.80 -16.75 -1.13
C GLY A 237 -4.75 -17.65 -1.79
N ILE A 238 -3.94 -18.37 -1.01
CA ILE A 238 -3.01 -19.39 -1.53
C ILE A 238 -3.75 -20.72 -1.52
N ALA A 239 -4.08 -21.26 -2.70
CA ALA A 239 -4.59 -22.61 -2.87
C ALA A 239 -3.47 -23.65 -2.66
#